data_01cd32f45791ddabe64225307648ca0a
#
_entry.id   01cd32f45791ddabe64225307648ca0a
#
_cell.length_a   1.000
_cell.length_b   1.000
_cell.length_c   1.000
_cell.angle_alpha   90.00
_cell.angle_beta   90.00
_cell.angle_gamma   90.00
#
_symmetry.space_group_name_H-M   'P 1'
#
loop_
_entity.id
_entity.type
_entity.pdbx_description
1 polymer ?
#
loop_
_entity_poly.entity_id
_entity_poly.type
_entity_poly.pdbx_seq_one_letter_code
_entity_poly.pdbx_strand_id
1 'polypeptide(L)'
;MKKYRLIAAAGLFLLGACSRGTGSVELRNETDSVAYVIGLNVGYNLQRMDSTLNVEAVCQAVRDVYARTARMTPDQARAVYLRYVNVSQPEQIRAYEEQFLEDFRKSNRSYAKTDTGLTYEVLEVGDESKTPRSDRDTVAIRFTAKTVDGKVVESSYERGDTTRMAVGDLMPGLRQSVRLLSLIHISEPTRLALIS
;
A
#
# COMPACT_ATOMS: atom_id res chain seq x y z
N MET A 1 -39.91 -73.13 5.49
CA MET A 1 -38.63 -72.39 5.78
C MET A 1 -38.59 -71.21 4.81
N LYS A 2 -38.83 -70.03 5.31
CA LYS A 2 -39.10 -68.82 4.52
C LYS A 2 -37.78 -68.05 4.24
N LYS A 3 -37.50 -67.85 2.95
CA LYS A 3 -36.32 -67.06 2.51
C LYS A 3 -36.68 -65.57 2.47
N TYR A 4 -36.13 -64.76 3.34
CA TYR A 4 -36.26 -63.31 3.31
C TYR A 4 -35.26 -62.75 2.34
N ARG A 5 -35.74 -62.12 1.26
CA ARG A 5 -34.94 -61.33 0.34
C ARG A 5 -34.91 -59.88 0.87
N LEU A 6 -33.78 -59.43 1.36
CA LEU A 6 -33.48 -58.07 1.69
C LEU A 6 -33.09 -57.32 0.42
N ILE A 7 -33.98 -56.43 0.00
CA ILE A 7 -33.67 -55.46 -1.09
C ILE A 7 -33.00 -54.25 -0.42
N ALA A 8 -31.69 -54.12 -0.61
CA ALA A 8 -30.96 -52.92 -0.24
C ALA A 8 -31.16 -51.85 -1.31
N ALA A 9 -31.98 -50.83 -1.01
CA ALA A 9 -32.09 -49.64 -1.81
C ALA A 9 -30.91 -48.73 -1.54
N ALA A 10 -29.93 -48.76 -2.46
CA ALA A 10 -28.79 -47.81 -2.46
C ALA A 10 -29.30 -46.45 -2.93
N GLY A 11 -29.59 -45.59 -1.96
CA GLY A 11 -29.87 -44.17 -2.24
C GLY A 11 -28.60 -43.46 -2.69
N LEU A 12 -28.47 -43.20 -3.99
CA LEU A 12 -27.39 -42.39 -4.58
C LEU A 12 -27.61 -40.92 -4.26
N PHE A 13 -27.06 -40.46 -3.12
CA PHE A 13 -26.97 -39.04 -2.82
C PHE A 13 -26.00 -38.39 -3.80
N LEU A 14 -26.53 -37.84 -4.89
CA LEU A 14 -25.80 -36.90 -5.72
C LEU A 14 -25.57 -35.61 -4.92
N LEU A 15 -24.47 -35.56 -4.18
CA LEU A 15 -23.93 -34.30 -3.65
C LEU A 15 -23.49 -33.47 -4.86
N GLY A 16 -24.41 -32.63 -5.36
CA GLY A 16 -24.10 -31.56 -6.29
C GLY A 16 -23.12 -30.63 -5.59
N ALA A 17 -21.81 -30.91 -5.70
CA ALA A 17 -20.78 -29.98 -5.41
C ALA A 17 -20.97 -28.79 -6.35
N CYS A 18 -21.66 -27.73 -5.91
CA CYS A 18 -21.56 -26.42 -6.53
C CYS A 18 -20.11 -25.97 -6.36
N SER A 19 -19.23 -26.42 -7.24
CA SER A 19 -17.96 -25.77 -7.43
C SER A 19 -18.32 -24.36 -7.92
N ARG A 20 -18.16 -23.37 -7.06
CA ARG A 20 -18.07 -21.97 -7.46
C ARG A 20 -16.84 -21.89 -8.35
N GLY A 21 -17.01 -22.29 -9.61
CA GLY A 21 -15.99 -22.24 -10.61
C GLY A 21 -15.59 -20.80 -10.84
N THR A 22 -14.35 -20.48 -10.62
CA THR A 22 -13.63 -19.43 -11.33
C THR A 22 -13.57 -19.83 -12.82
N GLY A 23 -14.74 -19.94 -13.45
CA GLY A 23 -14.84 -20.21 -14.87
C GLY A 23 -14.27 -19.03 -15.62
N SER A 24 -13.20 -19.24 -16.36
CA SER A 24 -12.71 -18.24 -17.31
C SER A 24 -13.85 -17.94 -18.28
N VAL A 25 -14.25 -16.66 -18.34
CA VAL A 25 -15.23 -16.20 -19.33
C VAL A 25 -14.51 -16.15 -20.67
N GLU A 26 -15.06 -16.83 -21.69
CA GLU A 26 -14.55 -16.79 -23.03
C GLU A 26 -14.95 -15.46 -23.71
N LEU A 27 -13.98 -14.73 -24.23
CA LEU A 27 -14.21 -13.46 -24.92
C LEU A 27 -14.57 -13.77 -26.38
N ARG A 28 -15.86 -13.85 -26.71
CA ARG A 28 -16.37 -14.33 -28.00
C ARG A 28 -16.55 -13.22 -29.02
N ASN A 29 -16.64 -11.99 -28.58
CA ASN A 29 -16.90 -10.84 -29.45
C ASN A 29 -16.22 -9.58 -28.88
N GLU A 30 -16.31 -8.48 -29.64
CA GLU A 30 -15.73 -7.19 -29.23
C GLU A 30 -16.33 -6.66 -27.94
N THR A 31 -17.63 -6.83 -27.72
CA THR A 31 -18.31 -6.37 -26.49
C THR A 31 -17.79 -7.10 -25.26
N ASP A 32 -17.54 -8.41 -25.35
CA ASP A 32 -16.94 -9.19 -24.25
C ASP A 32 -15.52 -8.70 -23.94
N SER A 33 -14.76 -8.39 -25.01
CA SER A 33 -13.40 -7.86 -24.87
C SER A 33 -13.40 -6.49 -24.19
N VAL A 34 -14.30 -5.60 -24.57
CA VAL A 34 -14.48 -4.27 -23.94
C VAL A 34 -14.89 -4.41 -22.48
N ALA A 35 -15.83 -5.31 -22.17
CA ALA A 35 -16.25 -5.58 -20.78
C ALA A 35 -15.07 -6.07 -19.93
N TYR A 36 -14.22 -6.94 -20.48
CA TYR A 36 -13.02 -7.42 -19.81
C TYR A 36 -12.00 -6.29 -19.55
N VAL A 37 -11.79 -5.41 -20.55
CA VAL A 37 -10.91 -4.24 -20.39
C VAL A 37 -11.41 -3.29 -19.30
N ILE A 38 -12.72 -3.06 -19.22
CA ILE A 38 -13.33 -2.28 -18.13
C ILE A 38 -13.02 -2.94 -16.78
N GLY A 39 -13.19 -4.26 -16.69
CA GLY A 39 -12.87 -5.04 -15.50
C GLY A 39 -11.40 -4.92 -15.08
N LEU A 40 -10.45 -4.99 -16.04
CA LEU A 40 -9.02 -4.78 -15.80
C LEU A 40 -8.75 -3.38 -15.20
N ASN A 41 -9.33 -2.33 -15.78
CA ASN A 41 -9.15 -0.97 -15.30
C ASN A 41 -9.68 -0.80 -13.87
N VAL A 42 -10.85 -1.37 -13.58
CA VAL A 42 -11.40 -1.39 -12.21
C VAL A 42 -10.45 -2.13 -11.27
N GLY A 43 -9.97 -3.32 -11.65
CA GLY A 43 -9.05 -4.13 -10.85
C GLY A 43 -7.75 -3.39 -10.52
N TYR A 44 -7.10 -2.76 -11.51
CA TYR A 44 -5.89 -1.97 -11.28
C TYR A 44 -6.13 -0.76 -10.37
N ASN A 45 -7.29 -0.10 -10.47
CA ASN A 45 -7.61 1.03 -9.61
C ASN A 45 -7.86 0.59 -8.17
N LEU A 46 -8.57 -0.53 -7.96
CA LEU A 46 -8.80 -1.09 -6.64
C LEU A 46 -7.50 -1.53 -5.98
N GLN A 47 -6.61 -2.21 -6.72
CA GLN A 47 -5.32 -2.64 -6.21
C GLN A 47 -4.43 -1.47 -5.79
N ARG A 48 -4.50 -0.33 -6.52
CA ARG A 48 -3.76 0.89 -6.16
C ARG A 48 -4.37 1.60 -4.95
N MET A 49 -5.69 1.54 -4.79
CA MET A 49 -6.40 2.18 -3.68
C MET A 49 -6.15 1.43 -2.38
N ASP A 50 -6.35 0.12 -2.40
CA ASP A 50 -6.10 -0.78 -1.27
C ASP A 50 -6.05 -2.23 -1.77
N SER A 51 -4.88 -2.85 -1.70
CA SER A 51 -4.67 -4.23 -2.15
C SER A 51 -5.33 -5.28 -1.24
N THR A 52 -5.82 -4.89 -0.06
CA THR A 52 -6.50 -5.79 0.90
C THR A 52 -8.00 -5.92 0.64
N LEU A 53 -8.56 -5.14 -0.30
CA LEU A 53 -9.98 -5.20 -0.64
C LEU A 53 -10.36 -6.59 -1.16
N ASN A 54 -11.50 -7.09 -0.66
CA ASN A 54 -12.04 -8.38 -1.08
C ASN A 54 -12.63 -8.28 -2.50
N VAL A 55 -11.90 -8.79 -3.47
CA VAL A 55 -12.29 -8.77 -4.89
C VAL A 55 -13.60 -9.51 -5.15
N GLU A 56 -13.87 -10.59 -4.40
CA GLU A 56 -15.13 -11.34 -4.56
C GLU A 56 -16.34 -10.51 -4.14
N ALA A 57 -16.19 -9.67 -3.11
CA ALA A 57 -17.26 -8.74 -2.70
C ALA A 57 -17.51 -7.68 -3.79
N VAL A 58 -16.47 -7.19 -4.47
CA VAL A 58 -16.61 -6.27 -5.61
C VAL A 58 -17.35 -6.94 -6.77
N CYS A 59 -16.92 -8.14 -7.15
CA CYS A 59 -17.58 -8.90 -8.20
C CYS A 59 -19.05 -9.21 -7.86
N GLN A 60 -19.32 -9.53 -6.59
CA GLN A 60 -20.70 -9.78 -6.14
C GLN A 60 -21.54 -8.51 -6.21
N ALA A 61 -21.01 -7.35 -5.81
CA ALA A 61 -21.72 -6.08 -5.92
C ALA A 61 -22.09 -5.72 -7.36
N VAL A 62 -21.18 -5.97 -8.32
CA VAL A 62 -21.48 -5.81 -9.75
C VAL A 62 -22.65 -6.70 -10.16
N ARG A 63 -22.62 -7.98 -9.81
CA ARG A 63 -23.73 -8.93 -10.09
C ARG A 63 -25.05 -8.47 -9.47
N ASP A 64 -25.02 -8.02 -8.22
CA ASP A 64 -26.21 -7.56 -7.49
C ASP A 64 -26.85 -6.34 -8.16
N VAL A 65 -26.04 -5.40 -8.69
CA VAL A 65 -26.55 -4.24 -9.46
C VAL A 65 -27.29 -4.70 -10.72
N TYR A 66 -26.69 -5.59 -11.52
CA TYR A 66 -27.33 -6.11 -12.74
C TYR A 66 -28.61 -6.93 -12.44
N ALA A 67 -28.60 -7.66 -11.33
CA ALA A 67 -29.76 -8.42 -10.85
C ALA A 67 -30.81 -7.55 -10.13
N ARG A 68 -30.54 -6.27 -9.89
CA ARG A 68 -31.39 -5.36 -9.09
C ARG A 68 -31.60 -5.84 -7.64
N THR A 69 -30.61 -6.50 -7.08
CA THR A 69 -30.61 -7.05 -5.72
C THR A 69 -29.55 -6.39 -4.83
N ALA A 70 -29.15 -5.15 -5.17
CA ALA A 70 -28.17 -4.41 -4.40
C ALA A 70 -28.56 -4.33 -2.92
N ARG A 71 -27.60 -4.67 -2.04
CA ARG A 71 -27.82 -4.77 -0.59
C ARG A 71 -27.77 -3.42 0.14
N MET A 72 -27.37 -2.37 -0.56
CA MET A 72 -27.24 -1.01 -0.05
C MET A 72 -27.84 -0.03 -1.05
N THR A 73 -28.44 1.04 -0.53
CA THR A 73 -28.82 2.18 -1.37
C THR A 73 -27.55 2.96 -1.77
N PRO A 74 -27.59 3.77 -2.84
CA PRO A 74 -26.46 4.63 -3.22
C PRO A 74 -25.96 5.53 -2.09
N ASP A 75 -26.86 6.08 -1.27
CA ASP A 75 -26.50 6.95 -0.14
C ASP A 75 -25.80 6.16 0.97
N GLN A 76 -26.27 4.95 1.30
CA GLN A 76 -25.62 4.06 2.25
C GLN A 76 -24.22 3.66 1.74
N ALA A 77 -24.10 3.29 0.48
CA ALA A 77 -22.80 2.94 -0.13
C ALA A 77 -21.82 4.11 -0.08
N ARG A 78 -22.29 5.32 -0.39
CA ARG A 78 -21.49 6.55 -0.28
C ARG A 78 -21.05 6.82 1.15
N ALA A 79 -21.91 6.67 2.14
CA ALA A 79 -21.58 6.89 3.55
C ALA A 79 -20.51 5.89 4.03
N VAL A 80 -20.64 4.61 3.68
CA VAL A 80 -19.64 3.56 4.00
C VAL A 80 -18.29 3.89 3.34
N TYR A 81 -18.28 4.26 2.06
CA TYR A 81 -17.07 4.62 1.34
C TYR A 81 -16.36 5.83 1.95
N LEU A 82 -17.09 6.92 2.24
CA LEU A 82 -16.53 8.11 2.85
C LEU A 82 -15.95 7.83 4.25
N ARG A 83 -16.62 7.01 5.05
CA ARG A 83 -16.10 6.58 6.35
C ARG A 83 -14.80 5.78 6.19
N TYR A 84 -14.77 4.85 5.24
CA TYR A 84 -13.58 4.06 4.96
C TYR A 84 -12.38 4.94 4.60
N VAL A 85 -12.53 5.82 3.61
CA VAL A 85 -11.43 6.66 3.10
C VAL A 85 -10.98 7.71 4.12
N ASN A 86 -11.91 8.31 4.87
CA ASN A 86 -11.58 9.43 5.76
C ASN A 86 -11.25 9.00 7.20
N VAL A 87 -11.62 7.80 7.62
CA VAL A 87 -11.43 7.35 8.99
C VAL A 87 -10.67 6.02 9.04
N SER A 88 -11.27 4.93 8.52
CA SER A 88 -10.75 3.59 8.74
C SER A 88 -9.39 3.36 8.07
N GLN A 89 -9.21 3.80 6.83
CA GLN A 89 -7.96 3.64 6.10
C GLN A 89 -6.82 4.48 6.72
N PRO A 90 -7.00 5.77 7.05
CA PRO A 90 -5.98 6.54 7.76
C PRO A 90 -5.62 5.97 9.14
N GLU A 91 -6.59 5.45 9.89
CA GLU A 91 -6.34 4.81 11.18
C GLU A 91 -5.49 3.54 11.05
N GLN A 92 -5.77 2.71 10.05
CA GLN A 92 -4.97 1.51 9.76
C GLN A 92 -3.54 1.85 9.35
N ILE A 93 -3.38 2.87 8.50
CA ILE A 93 -2.05 3.35 8.09
C ILE A 93 -1.26 3.84 9.31
N ARG A 94 -1.86 4.67 10.17
CA ARG A 94 -1.22 5.16 11.39
C ARG A 94 -0.81 4.02 12.34
N ALA A 95 -1.69 3.06 12.57
CA ALA A 95 -1.38 1.92 13.42
C ALA A 95 -0.20 1.10 12.87
N TYR A 96 -0.13 0.93 11.55
CA TYR A 96 0.97 0.24 10.90
C TYR A 96 2.28 1.05 10.98
N GLU A 97 2.22 2.37 10.78
CA GLU A 97 3.37 3.27 10.95
C GLU A 97 3.90 3.27 12.38
N GLU A 98 3.01 3.33 13.37
CA GLU A 98 3.37 3.27 14.80
C GLU A 98 4.05 1.93 15.14
N GLN A 99 3.51 0.83 14.65
CA GLN A 99 4.11 -0.50 14.83
C GLN A 99 5.49 -0.57 14.19
N PHE A 100 5.64 -0.08 12.97
CA PHE A 100 6.92 -0.03 12.26
C PHE A 100 7.96 0.78 13.03
N LEU A 101 7.60 1.96 13.54
CA LEU A 101 8.48 2.80 14.35
C LEU A 101 8.87 2.12 15.66
N GLU A 102 7.96 1.38 16.28
CA GLU A 102 8.24 0.63 17.50
C GLU A 102 9.22 -0.52 17.23
N ASP A 103 9.03 -1.26 16.13
CA ASP A 103 9.92 -2.35 15.75
C ASP A 103 11.29 -1.83 15.32
N PHE A 104 11.34 -0.69 14.62
CA PHE A 104 12.59 0.00 14.29
C PHE A 104 13.36 0.39 15.57
N ARG A 105 12.68 0.95 16.56
CA ARG A 105 13.32 1.31 17.85
C ARG A 105 13.84 0.11 18.62
N LYS A 106 13.16 -1.03 18.56
CA LYS A 106 13.60 -2.27 19.21
C LYS A 106 14.81 -2.90 18.52
N SER A 107 14.87 -2.82 17.20
CA SER A 107 15.95 -3.41 16.40
C SER A 107 17.18 -2.53 16.29
N ASN A 108 17.03 -1.21 16.45
CA ASN A 108 18.09 -0.23 16.24
C ASN A 108 18.43 0.52 17.53
N ARG A 109 19.66 0.30 18.04
CA ARG A 109 20.15 0.98 19.25
C ARG A 109 20.64 2.41 19.01
N SER A 110 20.87 2.78 17.75
CA SER A 110 21.48 4.05 17.34
C SER A 110 20.45 5.07 16.83
N TYR A 111 19.15 4.80 17.00
CA TYR A 111 18.13 5.74 16.57
C TYR A 111 18.06 6.98 17.47
N ALA A 112 17.74 8.10 16.87
CA ALA A 112 17.37 9.31 17.58
C ALA A 112 15.97 9.78 17.14
N LYS A 113 15.28 10.52 18.01
CA LYS A 113 13.98 11.12 17.73
C LYS A 113 14.02 12.59 18.08
N THR A 114 13.51 13.42 17.17
CA THR A 114 13.36 14.87 17.43
C THR A 114 12.03 15.17 18.14
N ASP A 115 11.92 16.36 18.71
CA ASP A 115 10.68 16.84 19.35
C ASP A 115 9.50 16.93 18.34
N THR A 116 9.80 17.10 17.06
CA THR A 116 8.81 17.13 15.97
C THR A 116 8.33 15.75 15.53
N GLY A 117 8.90 14.67 16.09
CA GLY A 117 8.51 13.31 15.81
C GLY A 117 9.36 12.58 14.76
N LEU A 118 10.28 13.28 14.08
CA LEU A 118 11.20 12.65 13.14
C LEU A 118 12.08 11.63 13.85
N THR A 119 12.03 10.39 13.42
CA THR A 119 12.92 9.31 13.88
C THR A 119 13.98 9.07 12.79
N TYR A 120 15.25 9.02 13.22
CA TYR A 120 16.35 8.88 12.27
C TYR A 120 17.50 8.07 12.85
N GLU A 121 18.35 7.55 11.98
CA GLU A 121 19.62 6.93 12.29
C GLU A 121 20.68 7.54 11.39
N VAL A 122 21.83 7.89 11.97
CA VAL A 122 23.00 8.36 11.22
C VAL A 122 23.90 7.16 10.97
N LEU A 123 24.04 6.77 9.71
CA LEU A 123 24.86 5.63 9.31
C LEU A 123 26.34 6.03 9.17
N GLU A 124 26.59 7.29 8.77
CA GLU A 124 27.93 7.84 8.62
C GLU A 124 27.93 9.31 9.03
N VAL A 125 28.91 9.68 9.83
CA VAL A 125 29.07 11.06 10.32
C VAL A 125 29.92 11.84 9.33
N GLY A 126 29.38 12.94 8.82
CA GLY A 126 30.08 13.83 7.89
C GLY A 126 30.77 15.01 8.59
N ASP A 127 31.13 16.04 7.79
CA ASP A 127 31.76 17.27 8.26
C ASP A 127 30.72 18.22 8.87
N GLU A 128 30.62 18.25 10.18
CA GLU A 128 29.65 19.05 10.92
C GLU A 128 29.79 20.57 10.72
N SER A 129 30.94 21.03 10.21
CA SER A 129 31.16 22.45 9.92
C SER A 129 30.38 22.95 8.72
N LYS A 130 29.83 22.03 7.90
CA LYS A 130 29.18 22.31 6.61
C LYS A 130 27.70 21.94 6.61
N THR A 131 26.95 22.36 7.61
CA THR A 131 25.51 22.19 7.66
C THR A 131 24.78 23.41 7.08
N PRO A 132 23.67 23.24 6.36
CA PRO A 132 22.86 24.37 5.90
C PRO A 132 22.21 25.09 7.09
N ARG A 133 22.34 26.42 7.11
CA ARG A 133 21.88 27.28 8.20
C ARG A 133 20.64 28.07 7.87
N SER A 134 20.35 28.25 6.58
CA SER A 134 19.24 29.06 6.09
C SER A 134 18.32 28.25 5.16
N ASP A 135 17.05 28.63 5.12
CA ASP A 135 16.10 28.10 4.13
C ASP A 135 16.46 28.45 2.68
N ARG A 136 17.32 29.47 2.50
CA ARG A 136 17.81 29.89 1.19
C ARG A 136 19.03 29.11 0.71
N ASP A 137 19.67 28.35 1.61
CA ASP A 137 20.82 27.53 1.25
C ASP A 137 20.36 26.42 0.29
N THR A 138 21.17 26.14 -0.72
CA THR A 138 20.93 25.08 -1.68
C THR A 138 21.70 23.84 -1.27
N VAL A 139 20.98 22.73 -1.19
CA VAL A 139 21.57 21.42 -0.92
C VAL A 139 21.47 20.52 -2.14
N ALA A 140 22.48 19.66 -2.30
CA ALA A 140 22.49 18.60 -3.29
C ALA A 140 22.36 17.26 -2.55
N ILE A 141 21.25 16.56 -2.76
CA ILE A 141 20.94 15.32 -2.04
C ILE A 141 20.67 14.18 -3.01
N ARG A 142 21.03 12.99 -2.57
CA ARG A 142 20.56 11.73 -3.13
C ARG A 142 19.72 11.00 -2.08
N PHE A 143 18.57 10.49 -2.48
CA PHE A 143 17.65 9.83 -1.55
C PHE A 143 16.81 8.76 -2.23
N THR A 144 16.28 7.86 -1.43
CA THR A 144 15.22 6.96 -1.81
C THR A 144 14.12 7.07 -0.76
N ALA A 145 12.92 7.51 -1.18
CA ALA A 145 11.73 7.55 -0.36
C ALA A 145 10.96 6.23 -0.53
N LYS A 146 10.60 5.62 0.60
CA LYS A 146 9.81 4.40 0.63
C LYS A 146 8.65 4.55 1.59
N THR A 147 7.53 3.92 1.27
CA THR A 147 6.45 3.68 2.23
C THR A 147 6.88 2.62 3.26
N VAL A 148 6.17 2.54 4.38
CA VAL A 148 6.48 1.59 5.47
C VAL A 148 6.42 0.12 5.03
N ASP A 149 5.63 -0.21 3.99
CA ASP A 149 5.58 -1.53 3.34
C ASP A 149 6.74 -1.78 2.37
N GLY A 150 7.71 -0.83 2.28
CA GLY A 150 8.92 -0.96 1.48
C GLY A 150 8.80 -0.55 0.02
N LYS A 151 7.63 -0.11 -0.44
CA LYS A 151 7.42 0.35 -1.81
C LYS A 151 8.17 1.67 -2.04
N VAL A 152 9.00 1.71 -3.07
CA VAL A 152 9.70 2.94 -3.49
C VAL A 152 8.70 3.92 -4.08
N VAL A 153 8.62 5.11 -3.48
CA VAL A 153 7.79 6.23 -3.96
C VAL A 153 8.62 7.13 -4.88
N GLU A 154 9.86 7.38 -4.49
CA GLU A 154 10.79 8.21 -5.26
C GLU A 154 12.23 7.80 -4.97
N SER A 155 13.08 7.82 -6.00
CA SER A 155 14.51 7.53 -5.86
C SER A 155 15.33 8.35 -6.85
N SER A 156 16.21 9.20 -6.33
CA SER A 156 17.18 9.91 -7.13
C SER A 156 18.29 8.98 -7.66
N TYR A 157 18.52 7.84 -6.98
CA TYR A 157 19.45 6.82 -7.44
C TYR A 157 18.94 6.10 -8.70
N GLU A 158 17.64 5.77 -8.75
CA GLU A 158 17.04 5.14 -9.92
C GLU A 158 16.98 6.09 -11.13
N ARG A 159 16.80 7.39 -10.87
CA ARG A 159 16.90 8.42 -11.92
C ARG A 159 18.32 8.70 -12.37
N GLY A 160 19.32 8.26 -11.60
CA GLY A 160 20.76 8.53 -11.88
C GLY A 160 21.16 9.98 -11.68
N ASP A 161 20.38 10.79 -10.95
CA ASP A 161 20.58 12.21 -10.75
C ASP A 161 20.82 12.58 -9.27
N THR A 162 21.18 13.86 -9.07
CA THR A 162 21.29 14.46 -7.74
C THR A 162 20.27 15.60 -7.68
N THR A 163 19.34 15.50 -6.73
CA THR A 163 18.35 16.54 -6.54
C THR A 163 18.97 17.76 -5.87
N ARG A 164 18.86 18.93 -6.54
CA ARG A 164 19.33 20.22 -6.03
C ARG A 164 18.14 21.12 -5.78
N MET A 165 17.99 21.60 -4.55
CA MET A 165 16.89 22.51 -4.19
C MET A 165 17.23 23.34 -2.96
N ALA A 166 16.53 24.44 -2.77
CA ALA A 166 16.65 25.22 -1.55
C ALA A 166 16.09 24.43 -0.36
N VAL A 167 16.72 24.59 0.81
CA VAL A 167 16.28 23.91 2.04
C VAL A 167 14.82 24.24 2.36
N GLY A 168 14.39 25.46 2.08
CA GLY A 168 13.00 25.91 2.28
C GLY A 168 11.97 25.15 1.46
N ASP A 169 12.35 24.62 0.30
CA ASP A 169 11.46 23.89 -0.63
C ASP A 169 11.36 22.39 -0.29
N LEU A 170 12.18 21.91 0.64
CA LEU A 170 12.12 20.52 1.09
C LEU A 170 10.90 20.27 1.96
N MET A 171 10.33 19.07 1.87
CA MET A 171 9.31 18.61 2.81
C MET A 171 9.81 18.73 4.26
N PRO A 172 8.93 18.99 5.25
CA PRO A 172 9.34 19.29 6.63
C PRO A 172 10.30 18.28 7.23
N GLY A 173 10.04 16.98 7.12
CA GLY A 173 10.93 15.93 7.62
C GLY A 173 12.30 15.93 6.96
N LEU A 174 12.35 16.06 5.63
CA LEU A 174 13.61 16.11 4.87
C LEU A 174 14.39 17.40 5.13
N ARG A 175 13.69 18.53 5.29
CA ARG A 175 14.30 19.81 5.71
C ARG A 175 14.97 19.70 7.07
N GLN A 176 14.32 19.07 8.03
CA GLN A 176 14.88 18.84 9.35
C GLN A 176 16.08 17.91 9.27
N SER A 177 15.99 16.86 8.48
CA SER A 177 17.08 15.89 8.30
C SER A 177 18.35 16.51 7.74
N VAL A 178 18.24 17.30 6.67
CA VAL A 178 19.44 17.94 6.06
C VAL A 178 20.10 18.97 6.98
N ARG A 179 19.36 19.50 7.97
CA ARG A 179 19.93 20.38 9.00
C ARG A 179 20.57 19.62 10.17
N LEU A 180 20.12 18.38 10.42
CA LEU A 180 20.73 17.50 11.42
C LEU A 180 21.97 16.78 10.86
N LEU A 181 22.01 16.62 9.54
CA LEU A 181 23.09 15.92 8.86
C LEU A 181 24.19 16.92 8.49
N SER A 182 25.40 16.57 8.79
CA SER A 182 26.59 17.21 8.26
C SER A 182 26.78 16.82 6.79
N LEU A 183 27.46 17.68 6.01
CA LEU A 183 27.82 17.37 4.63
C LEU A 183 28.77 16.17 4.58
N ILE A 184 28.27 15.07 4.06
CA ILE A 184 29.09 13.92 3.71
C ILE A 184 29.54 14.12 2.26
N HIS A 185 30.86 14.23 2.02
CA HIS A 185 31.41 14.12 0.67
C HIS A 185 31.33 12.65 0.25
N ILE A 186 30.27 12.29 -0.48
CA ILE A 186 30.06 10.93 -0.93
C ILE A 186 30.76 10.73 -2.28
N SER A 187 31.75 9.88 -2.30
CA SER A 187 32.16 9.15 -3.50
C SER A 187 31.37 7.85 -3.71
N GLU A 188 30.58 7.38 -2.69
CA GLU A 188 29.74 6.19 -2.75
C GLU A 188 28.36 6.40 -2.11
N PRO A 189 27.32 5.62 -2.47
CA PRO A 189 25.94 5.87 -2.08
C PRO A 189 25.68 5.54 -0.61
N THR A 190 25.55 6.55 0.22
CA THR A 190 25.10 6.41 1.61
C THR A 190 23.57 6.35 1.65
N ARG A 191 23.02 5.35 2.32
CA ARG A 191 21.58 5.19 2.52
C ARG A 191 21.14 5.96 3.74
N LEU A 192 20.26 6.92 3.55
CA LEU A 192 19.52 7.57 4.63
C LEU A 192 18.13 6.95 4.72
N ALA A 193 17.77 6.39 5.87
CA ALA A 193 16.41 5.96 6.15
C ALA A 193 15.71 7.07 6.94
N LEU A 194 14.75 7.75 6.31
CA LEU A 194 13.88 8.73 6.93
C LEU A 194 12.50 8.13 7.09
N ILE A 195 12.00 8.19 8.31
CA ILE A 195 10.68 7.70 8.69
C ILE A 195 9.98 8.86 9.38
N SER A 196 8.92 9.38 8.76
CA SER A 196 8.06 10.43 9.32
C SER A 196 6.67 9.90 9.57
#